data_8eb59d90e99f1d082105619aff1e2594
#
_entry.id   8eb59d90e99f1d082105619aff1e2594
#
_cell.length_a   1.000
_cell.length_b   1.000
_cell.length_c   1.000
_cell.angle_alpha   90.00
_cell.angle_beta   90.00
_cell.angle_gamma   90.00
#
_symmetry.space_group_name_H-M   'P 1'
#
loop_
_entity.id
_entity.type
_entity.pdbx_description
1 polymer ?
#
loop_
_entity_poly.entity_id
_entity_poly.type
_entity_poly.pdbx_seq_one_letter_code
_entity_poly.pdbx_strand_id
1 'polypeptide(L)'
;MKLEGRLFVANRMTEIKEVETPDNEGEPYSVRLERALVELCRQMDIPVPMWMKKNTHEFAAFRQTIFFREQYTEKVRFDRFQIKEID
;
A
#
# COMPACT_ATOMS: atom_id res chain seq x y z
N MET A 1 -5.92 3.85 -11.18
CA MET A 1 -5.51 4.42 -9.89
C MET A 1 -3.99 4.49 -9.83
N LYS A 2 -3.48 5.59 -9.34
CA LYS A 2 -2.03 5.77 -9.19
C LYS A 2 -1.70 5.69 -7.70
N LEU A 3 -0.82 4.75 -7.33
CA LEU A 3 -0.50 4.45 -5.94
C LEU A 3 1.01 4.47 -5.75
N GLU A 4 1.47 5.18 -4.72
CA GLU A 4 2.88 5.26 -4.35
C GLU A 4 3.12 4.43 -3.10
N GLY A 5 4.21 3.68 -3.07
CA GLY A 5 4.62 2.92 -1.90
C GLY A 5 6.01 3.31 -1.45
N ARG A 6 6.21 3.37 -0.14
CA ARG A 6 7.50 3.68 0.48
C ARG A 6 7.80 2.67 1.58
N LEU A 7 9.01 2.12 1.55
CA LEU A 7 9.50 1.22 2.60
C LEU A 7 10.47 1.98 3.50
N PHE A 8 10.35 1.70 4.81
CA PHE A 8 11.20 2.33 5.82
C PHE A 8 11.89 1.27 6.67
N VAL A 9 13.17 1.49 6.93
CA VAL A 9 13.97 0.69 7.85
C VAL A 9 14.66 1.67 8.79
N ALA A 10 14.47 1.52 10.10
CA ALA A 10 15.07 2.39 11.11
C ALA A 10 14.83 3.88 10.80
N ASN A 11 13.60 4.23 10.46
CA ASN A 11 13.16 5.59 10.13
C ASN A 11 13.76 6.18 8.86
N ARG A 12 14.41 5.36 8.04
CA ARG A 12 14.98 5.80 6.77
C ARG A 12 14.19 5.19 5.62
N MET A 13 13.80 6.01 4.66
CA MET A 13 13.14 5.52 3.45
C MET A 13 14.18 4.80 2.59
N THR A 14 13.95 3.50 2.36
CA THR A 14 14.89 2.67 1.61
C THR A 14 14.44 2.42 0.17
N GLU A 15 13.13 2.45 -0.09
CA GLU A 15 12.59 2.23 -1.42
C GLU A 15 11.34 3.07 -1.63
N ILE A 16 11.15 3.51 -2.85
CA ILE A 16 9.93 4.19 -3.28
C ILE A 16 9.55 3.65 -4.66
N LYS A 17 8.28 3.39 -4.86
CA LYS A 17 7.77 2.87 -6.13
C LYS A 17 6.39 3.44 -6.37
N GLU A 18 6.07 3.62 -7.65
CA GLU A 18 4.77 4.13 -8.06
C GLU A 18 4.20 3.20 -9.11
N VAL A 19 2.91 2.90 -9.00
CA VAL A 19 2.21 2.09 -9.99
C VAL A 19 0.96 2.83 -10.46
N GLU A 20 0.59 2.55 -11.68
CA GLU A 20 -0.68 3.04 -12.21
C GLU A 20 -1.44 1.85 -12.76
N THR A 21 -2.65 1.62 -12.25
CA THR A 21 -3.51 0.54 -12.69
C THR A 21 -4.75 1.10 -13.37
N PRO A 22 -5.32 0.38 -14.35
CA PRO A 22 -6.51 0.86 -15.03
C PRO A 22 -7.72 0.89 -14.09
N ASP A 23 -8.56 1.89 -14.27
CA ASP A 23 -9.83 2.01 -13.57
C ASP A 23 -10.93 1.59 -14.53
N ASN A 24 -11.63 0.50 -14.19
CA ASN A 24 -12.73 0.01 -15.00
C ASN A 24 -14.02 0.66 -14.54
N GLU A 25 -14.85 1.05 -15.50
CA GLU A 25 -16.12 1.69 -15.21
C GLU A 25 -17.00 0.78 -14.36
N GLY A 26 -17.63 1.33 -13.34
CA GLY A 26 -18.54 0.60 -12.47
C GLY A 26 -17.88 -0.18 -11.35
N GLU A 27 -16.56 -0.24 -11.30
CA GLU A 27 -15.89 -0.94 -10.21
C GLU A 27 -15.93 -0.13 -8.91
N PRO A 28 -16.20 -0.78 -7.76
CA PRO A 28 -16.06 -0.10 -6.48
C PRO A 28 -14.63 0.38 -6.23
N TYR A 29 -14.51 1.46 -5.48
CA TYR A 29 -13.20 2.02 -5.14
C TYR A 29 -12.31 1.00 -4.43
N SER A 30 -12.90 0.18 -3.52
CA SER A 30 -12.14 -0.83 -2.78
C SER A 30 -11.49 -1.86 -3.71
N VAL A 31 -12.16 -2.23 -4.78
CA VAL A 31 -11.62 -3.18 -5.76
C VAL A 31 -10.46 -2.57 -6.52
N ARG A 32 -10.59 -1.31 -6.90
CA ARG A 32 -9.51 -0.60 -7.60
C ARG A 32 -8.28 -0.41 -6.72
N LEU A 33 -8.52 -0.07 -5.45
CA LEU A 33 -7.43 0.09 -4.48
C LEU A 33 -6.70 -1.23 -4.24
N GLU A 34 -7.44 -2.32 -4.07
CA GLU A 34 -6.84 -3.64 -3.87
C GLU A 34 -5.98 -4.04 -5.07
N ARG A 35 -6.47 -3.81 -6.29
CA ARG A 35 -5.69 -4.12 -7.48
C ARG A 35 -4.39 -3.32 -7.52
N ALA A 36 -4.45 -2.04 -7.21
CA ALA A 36 -3.27 -1.19 -7.19
C ALA A 36 -2.29 -1.61 -6.10
N LEU A 37 -2.79 -1.95 -4.92
CA LEU A 37 -1.96 -2.40 -3.81
C LEU A 37 -1.23 -3.71 -4.14
N VAL A 38 -1.94 -4.68 -4.70
CA VAL A 38 -1.35 -5.96 -5.08
C VAL A 38 -0.25 -5.76 -6.12
N GLU A 39 -0.51 -4.93 -7.12
CA GLU A 39 0.50 -4.64 -8.15
C GLU A 39 1.70 -3.92 -7.59
N LEU A 40 1.48 -2.97 -6.67
CA LEU A 40 2.56 -2.24 -6.02
C LEU A 40 3.45 -3.19 -5.22
N CYS A 41 2.84 -4.07 -4.42
CA CYS A 41 3.58 -5.06 -3.63
C CYS A 41 4.35 -6.02 -4.53
N ARG A 42 3.76 -6.44 -5.65
CA ARG A 42 4.43 -7.30 -6.62
C ARG A 42 5.69 -6.62 -7.17
N GLN A 43 5.58 -5.35 -7.55
CA GLN A 43 6.71 -4.61 -8.12
C GLN A 43 7.80 -4.30 -7.08
N MET A 44 7.43 -4.17 -5.81
CA MET A 44 8.38 -3.94 -4.73
C MET A 44 8.92 -5.25 -4.14
N ASP A 45 8.44 -6.39 -4.64
CA ASP A 45 8.85 -7.71 -4.17
C ASP A 45 8.63 -7.87 -2.66
N ILE A 46 7.43 -7.50 -2.21
CA ILE A 46 7.02 -7.64 -0.82
C ILE A 46 5.66 -8.35 -0.77
N PRO A 47 5.38 -9.05 0.35
CA PRO A 47 4.03 -9.63 0.50
C PRO A 47 2.98 -8.55 0.71
N VAL A 48 1.74 -8.89 0.43
CA VAL A 48 0.62 -7.97 0.64
C VAL A 48 0.28 -7.97 2.12
N PRO A 49 0.23 -6.80 2.76
CA PRO A 49 -0.09 -6.73 4.18
C PRO A 49 -1.57 -7.05 4.45
N MET A 50 -1.85 -7.36 5.72
CA MET A 50 -3.22 -7.51 6.19
C MET A 50 -3.83 -6.11 6.34
N TRP A 51 -4.90 -5.85 5.60
CA TRP A 51 -5.62 -4.58 5.69
C TRP A 51 -6.50 -4.60 6.94
N MET A 52 -6.26 -3.65 7.84
CA MET A 52 -7.00 -3.53 9.10
C MET A 52 -7.94 -2.34 9.07
N LYS A 53 -8.84 -2.28 10.05
CA LYS A 53 -9.83 -1.21 10.16
C LYS A 53 -9.18 0.18 10.22
N LYS A 54 -8.05 0.30 10.91
CA LYS A 54 -7.31 1.57 10.97
C LYS A 54 -6.87 2.05 9.60
N ASN A 55 -6.52 1.12 8.71
CA ASN A 55 -6.11 1.47 7.35
C ASN A 55 -7.27 2.05 6.56
N THR A 56 -8.47 1.51 6.73
CA THR A 56 -9.66 2.07 6.11
C THR A 56 -9.90 3.51 6.57
N HIS A 57 -9.80 3.74 7.88
CA HIS A 57 -10.01 5.08 8.44
C HIS A 57 -8.97 6.07 7.94
N GLU A 58 -7.70 5.69 7.97
CA GLU A 58 -6.61 6.55 7.54
C GLU A 58 -6.71 6.86 6.04
N PHE A 59 -6.97 5.84 5.24
CA PHE A 59 -7.04 6.03 3.80
C PHE A 59 -8.24 6.89 3.40
N ALA A 60 -9.38 6.72 4.08
CA ALA A 60 -10.55 7.54 3.83
C ALA A 60 -10.30 9.01 4.18
N ALA A 61 -9.55 9.26 5.27
CA ALA A 61 -9.30 10.61 5.76
C ALA A 61 -8.16 11.31 5.00
N PHE A 62 -7.08 10.56 4.68
CA PHE A 62 -5.83 11.16 4.20
C PHE A 62 -5.36 10.64 2.85
N ARG A 63 -6.04 9.67 2.25
CA ARG A 63 -5.63 8.99 1.02
C ARG A 63 -4.25 8.34 1.15
N GLN A 64 -3.89 7.99 2.38
CA GLN A 64 -2.64 7.30 2.69
C GLN A 64 -2.80 6.51 3.98
N THR A 65 -2.01 5.46 4.13
CA THR A 65 -1.98 4.66 5.34
C THR A 65 -0.63 3.98 5.47
N ILE A 66 -0.34 3.46 6.67
CA ILE A 66 0.92 2.79 6.98
C ILE A 66 0.63 1.40 7.50
N PHE A 67 1.37 0.42 6.98
CA PHE A 67 1.34 -0.96 7.46
C PHE A 67 2.61 -1.24 8.25
N PHE A 68 2.45 -1.85 9.42
CA PHE A 68 3.56 -2.22 10.30
C PHE A 68 3.84 -3.72 10.19
N ARG A 69 4.97 -4.17 10.76
CA ARG A 69 5.41 -5.57 10.68
C ARG A 69 4.34 -6.56 11.12
N GLU A 70 3.60 -6.24 12.17
CA GLU A 70 2.58 -7.13 12.71
C GLU A 70 1.39 -7.34 11.77
N GLN A 71 1.31 -6.57 10.70
CA GLN A 71 0.27 -6.75 9.70
C GLN A 71 0.66 -7.72 8.58
N TYR A 72 1.79 -8.40 8.77
CA TYR A 72 2.27 -9.42 7.84
C TYR A 72 2.29 -10.78 8.55
N THR A 73 1.92 -11.83 7.81
CA THR A 73 1.95 -13.19 8.33
C THR A 73 3.35 -13.80 8.29
N GLU A 74 4.24 -13.18 7.54
CA GLU A 74 5.63 -13.65 7.43
C GLU A 74 6.58 -12.54 7.80
N LYS A 75 7.84 -12.91 8.04
CA LYS A 75 8.87 -11.95 8.40
C LYS A 75 9.24 -11.11 7.18
N VAL A 76 9.23 -9.78 7.36
CA VAL A 76 9.57 -8.84 6.29
C VAL A 76 10.86 -8.08 6.64
N ARG A 77 11.52 -7.52 5.61
CA ARG A 77 12.80 -6.85 5.73
C ARG A 77 12.71 -5.35 6.08
N PHE A 78 11.50 -4.87 6.33
CA PHE A 78 11.27 -3.45 6.60
C PHE A 78 10.44 -3.28 7.87
N ASP A 79 10.43 -2.06 8.42
CA ASP A 79 9.69 -1.74 9.64
C ASP A 79 8.27 -1.30 9.33
N ARG A 80 8.10 -0.53 8.25
CA ARG A 80 6.77 -0.08 7.85
C ARG A 80 6.72 0.17 6.34
N PHE A 81 5.53 0.06 5.82
CA PHE A 81 5.22 0.27 4.42
C PHE A 81 4.10 1.31 4.33
N GLN A 82 4.39 2.44 3.71
CA GLN A 82 3.42 3.51 3.54
C GLN A 82 2.91 3.50 2.11
N ILE A 83 1.59 3.60 1.95
CA ILE A 83 0.99 3.78 0.63
C ILE A 83 0.24 5.09 0.60
N LYS A 84 0.22 5.70 -0.59
CA LYS A 84 -0.46 6.98 -0.81
C LYS A 84 -1.04 6.98 -2.21
N GLU A 85 -2.32 7.35 -2.32
CA GLU A 85 -2.93 7.57 -3.62
C GLU A 85 -2.47 8.93 -4.14
N ILE A 86 -1.96 8.95 -5.37
CA ILE A 86 -1.49 10.18 -6.02
C ILE A 86 -2.23 10.35 -7.34
N ASP A 87 -2.43 11.57 -7.72
CA ASP A 87 -3.16 11.88 -8.96
C ASP A 87 -2.24 12.02 -10.15
#